data_252c044e4c225443e2554d9fbc3dd6d9
#
_entry.id   252c044e4c225443e2554d9fbc3dd6d9
#
_cell.length_a   1.000
_cell.length_b   1.000
_cell.length_c   1.000
_cell.angle_alpha   90.00
_cell.angle_beta   90.00
_cell.angle_gamma   90.00
#
_symmetry.space_group_name_H-M   'P 1'
#
loop_
_entity.id
_entity.type
_entity.pdbx_description
1 polymer ?
#
loop_
_entity_poly.entity_id
_entity_poly.type
_entity_poly.pdbx_seq_one_letter_code
_entity_poly.pdbx_strand_id
1 'polypeptide(L)'
;NNLTTGKIYSKVIEAERRGDYLGKTVQVIPHITDEIQDWIERVAHIPADGKDGAPDACIIELGGTVGDIESSPYIEALRQFQFRVGRENVTFVHVSLVPVMGPVGEQKTKPTQHSVKELRGLGITPDILVCRSTKPMTAETKEKLAAFCHVSPDAVMSTHDVPNICLLYTSPSPRDQLG
;
A
#
# COMPACT_ATOMS: atom_id res chain seq x y z
N ASN A 1 -8.62 -11.84 6.17
CA ASN A 1 -7.36 -12.41 6.66
C ASN A 1 -6.52 -11.32 7.33
N ASN A 2 -5.93 -11.65 8.47
CA ASN A 2 -5.06 -10.73 9.21
C ASN A 2 -3.69 -11.40 9.43
N LEU A 3 -2.71 -10.88 8.73
CA LEU A 3 -1.32 -11.27 8.84
C LEU A 3 -0.64 -10.38 9.88
N THR A 4 -0.10 -10.98 10.93
CA THR A 4 0.61 -10.25 11.99
C THR A 4 2.06 -10.72 12.09
N THR A 5 2.94 -9.85 12.57
CA THR A 5 4.35 -10.18 12.83
C THR A 5 4.48 -11.43 13.69
N GLY A 6 3.68 -11.54 14.76
CA GLY A 6 3.72 -12.72 15.65
C GLY A 6 3.39 -14.03 14.93
N LYS A 7 2.40 -14.03 14.03
CA LYS A 7 2.05 -15.23 13.25
C LYS A 7 3.16 -15.65 12.29
N ILE A 8 3.79 -14.69 11.62
CA ILE A 8 4.89 -14.95 10.69
C ILE A 8 6.11 -15.48 11.43
N TYR A 9 6.53 -14.80 12.49
CA TYR A 9 7.70 -15.23 13.27
C TYR A 9 7.47 -16.60 13.92
N SER A 10 6.28 -16.86 14.50
CA SER A 10 5.96 -18.18 15.06
C SER A 10 6.14 -19.28 14.04
N LYS A 11 5.58 -19.10 12.84
CA LYS A 11 5.67 -20.10 11.77
C LYS A 11 7.09 -20.37 11.33
N VAL A 12 7.91 -19.32 11.15
CA VAL A 12 9.31 -19.45 10.76
C VAL A 12 10.15 -20.11 11.86
N ILE A 13 9.95 -19.72 13.12
CA ILE A 13 10.65 -20.33 14.27
C ILE A 13 10.26 -21.80 14.43
N GLU A 14 9.00 -22.14 14.27
CA GLU A 14 8.55 -23.53 14.32
C GLU A 14 9.16 -24.38 13.20
N ALA A 15 9.25 -23.85 11.99
CA ALA A 15 9.91 -24.50 10.85
C ALA A 15 11.41 -24.69 11.10
N GLU A 16 12.08 -23.70 11.68
CA GLU A 16 13.49 -23.81 12.06
C GLU A 16 13.71 -24.93 13.09
N ARG A 17 12.87 -24.97 14.13
CA ARG A 17 12.93 -26.00 15.18
C ARG A 17 12.67 -27.41 14.68
N ARG A 18 11.85 -27.57 13.65
CA ARG A 18 11.62 -28.85 12.97
C ARG A 18 12.78 -29.27 12.05
N GLY A 19 13.69 -28.35 11.75
CA GLY A 19 14.79 -28.59 10.81
C GLY A 19 14.44 -28.39 9.34
N ASP A 20 13.34 -27.72 9.04
CA ASP A 20 12.84 -27.55 7.65
C ASP A 20 13.84 -26.74 6.79
N TYR A 21 14.69 -25.95 7.41
CA TYR A 21 15.71 -25.15 6.71
C TYR A 21 17.08 -25.84 6.58
N LEU A 22 17.18 -27.11 6.97
CA LEU A 22 18.36 -27.96 6.76
C LEU A 22 19.69 -27.35 7.31
N GLY A 23 19.63 -26.69 8.44
CA GLY A 23 20.79 -26.07 9.10
C GLY A 23 21.23 -24.73 8.50
N LYS A 24 20.47 -24.15 7.57
CA LYS A 24 20.71 -22.80 7.06
C LYS A 24 20.43 -21.77 8.15
N THR A 25 21.18 -20.68 8.15
CA THR A 25 20.91 -19.53 9.04
C THR A 25 19.58 -18.90 8.64
N VAL A 26 18.62 -18.91 9.56
CA VAL A 26 17.31 -18.27 9.36
C VAL A 26 17.45 -16.76 9.55
N GLN A 27 16.92 -15.98 8.61
CA GLN A 27 17.03 -14.52 8.55
C GLN A 27 15.71 -13.88 8.13
N VAL A 28 15.61 -12.56 8.27
CA VAL A 28 14.45 -11.81 7.76
C VAL A 28 14.30 -12.03 6.26
N ILE A 29 15.40 -11.89 5.51
CA ILE A 29 15.49 -12.22 4.11
C ILE A 29 16.33 -13.50 3.97
N PRO A 30 15.81 -14.58 3.35
CA PRO A 30 14.51 -14.67 2.69
C PRO A 30 13.36 -15.21 3.57
N HIS A 31 13.62 -15.77 4.75
CA HIS A 31 12.67 -16.67 5.42
C HIS A 31 11.39 -15.96 5.90
N ILE A 32 11.51 -14.77 6.49
CA ILE A 32 10.34 -13.96 6.91
C ILE A 32 9.65 -13.36 5.68
N THR A 33 10.41 -12.83 4.73
CA THR A 33 9.83 -12.23 3.53
C THR A 33 9.14 -13.25 2.64
N ASP A 34 9.67 -14.45 2.50
CA ASP A 34 9.05 -15.54 1.75
C ASP A 34 7.74 -15.98 2.41
N GLU A 35 7.72 -16.14 3.73
CA GLU A 35 6.50 -16.51 4.44
C GLU A 35 5.39 -15.45 4.29
N ILE A 36 5.74 -14.17 4.28
CA ILE A 36 4.78 -13.08 4.01
C ILE A 36 4.22 -13.22 2.59
N GLN A 37 5.09 -13.41 1.59
CA GLN A 37 4.70 -13.56 0.20
C GLN A 37 3.82 -14.80 -0.02
N ASP A 38 4.19 -15.93 0.56
CA ASP A 38 3.43 -17.18 0.48
C ASP A 38 2.04 -17.05 1.11
N TRP A 39 1.94 -16.29 2.20
CA TRP A 39 0.64 -16.01 2.81
C TRP A 39 -0.24 -15.16 1.92
N ILE A 40 0.31 -14.09 1.33
CA ILE A 40 -0.40 -13.21 0.41
C ILE A 40 -0.93 -14.01 -0.77
N GLU A 41 -0.06 -14.79 -1.42
CA GLU A 41 -0.41 -15.58 -2.60
C GLU A 41 -1.51 -16.61 -2.27
N ARG A 42 -1.38 -17.32 -1.16
CA ARG A 42 -2.41 -18.27 -0.71
C ARG A 42 -3.76 -17.60 -0.48
N VAL A 43 -3.78 -16.43 0.16
CA VAL A 43 -5.01 -15.69 0.47
C VAL A 43 -5.63 -15.09 -0.78
N ALA A 44 -4.83 -14.69 -1.77
CA ALA A 44 -5.31 -14.12 -3.01
C ALA A 44 -6.24 -15.06 -3.80
N HIS A 45 -6.14 -16.37 -3.57
CA HIS A 45 -6.99 -17.37 -4.20
C HIS A 45 -8.26 -17.73 -3.40
N ILE A 46 -8.46 -17.12 -2.24
CA ILE A 46 -9.60 -17.41 -1.37
C ILE A 46 -10.67 -16.34 -1.56
N PRO A 47 -11.85 -16.69 -2.11
CA PRO A 47 -12.94 -15.73 -2.25
C PRO A 47 -13.41 -15.22 -0.89
N ALA A 48 -13.60 -13.92 -0.77
CA ALA A 48 -14.04 -13.26 0.46
C ALA A 48 -15.56 -13.00 0.48
N ASP A 49 -16.22 -13.11 -0.67
CA ASP A 49 -17.65 -12.82 -0.87
C ASP A 49 -18.56 -14.05 -0.79
N GLY A 50 -17.99 -15.22 -0.48
CA GLY A 50 -18.71 -16.49 -0.37
C GLY A 50 -19.14 -17.09 -1.70
N LYS A 51 -18.67 -16.56 -2.84
CA LYS A 51 -18.90 -17.13 -4.17
C LYS A 51 -17.87 -18.19 -4.51
N ASP A 52 -18.21 -19.07 -5.44
CA ASP A 52 -17.28 -20.02 -6.01
C ASP A 52 -16.37 -19.35 -7.05
N GLY A 53 -15.12 -19.78 -7.11
CA GLY A 53 -14.13 -19.31 -8.07
C GLY A 53 -13.03 -18.46 -7.47
N ALA A 54 -12.00 -18.19 -8.27
CA ALA A 54 -10.90 -17.32 -7.85
C ALA A 54 -11.35 -15.85 -7.88
N PRO A 55 -10.93 -15.03 -6.89
CA PRO A 55 -11.15 -13.58 -6.92
C PRO A 55 -10.47 -12.91 -8.12
N ASP A 56 -11.10 -11.89 -8.68
CA ASP A 56 -10.50 -11.07 -9.74
C ASP A 56 -9.35 -10.19 -9.23
N ALA A 57 -9.42 -9.79 -7.96
CA ALA A 57 -8.40 -8.97 -7.32
C ALA A 57 -8.30 -9.28 -5.82
N CYS A 58 -7.09 -9.18 -5.28
CA CYS A 58 -6.82 -9.22 -3.84
C CYS A 58 -6.35 -7.85 -3.37
N ILE A 59 -7.06 -7.25 -2.44
CA ILE A 59 -6.69 -5.96 -1.85
C ILE A 59 -5.92 -6.24 -0.55
N ILE A 60 -4.67 -5.76 -0.51
CA ILE A 60 -3.76 -5.92 0.61
C ILE A 60 -3.52 -4.55 1.23
N GLU A 61 -3.85 -4.42 2.51
CA GLU A 61 -3.56 -3.21 3.27
C GLU A 61 -2.35 -3.47 4.17
N LEU A 62 -1.33 -2.63 4.03
CA LEU A 62 -0.18 -2.60 4.92
C LEU A 62 -0.31 -1.42 5.87
N GLY A 63 -0.55 -1.72 7.14
CA GLY A 63 -0.62 -0.74 8.20
C GLY A 63 0.77 -0.20 8.60
N GLY A 64 0.76 0.98 9.19
CA GLY A 64 1.97 1.65 9.67
C GLY A 64 2.54 2.67 8.68
N THR A 65 3.38 3.53 9.22
CA THR A 65 4.04 4.58 8.44
C THR A 65 5.19 3.99 7.63
N VAL A 66 5.32 4.42 6.39
CA VAL A 66 6.50 4.07 5.56
C VAL A 66 7.76 4.60 6.23
N GLY A 67 8.76 3.74 6.40
CA GLY A 67 10.01 4.05 7.09
C GLY A 67 10.06 3.60 8.54
N ASP A 68 8.93 3.22 9.14
CA ASP A 68 8.92 2.66 10.48
C ASP A 68 9.46 1.22 10.48
N ILE A 69 10.15 0.86 11.55
CA ILE A 69 10.82 -0.45 11.69
C ILE A 69 9.81 -1.60 11.63
N GLU A 70 8.61 -1.40 12.13
CA GLU A 70 7.53 -2.40 12.18
C GLU A 70 7.05 -2.79 10.78
N SER A 71 7.04 -1.85 9.83
CA SER A 71 6.58 -2.08 8.46
C SER A 71 7.68 -2.60 7.53
N SER A 72 8.94 -2.48 7.92
CA SER A 72 10.10 -2.79 7.08
C SER A 72 10.09 -4.20 6.47
N PRO A 73 9.84 -5.30 7.22
CA PRO A 73 9.82 -6.64 6.63
C PRO A 73 8.70 -6.83 5.61
N TYR A 74 7.57 -6.17 5.82
CA TYR A 74 6.42 -6.23 4.91
C TYR A 74 6.65 -5.44 3.62
N ILE A 75 7.23 -4.25 3.72
CA ILE A 75 7.60 -3.45 2.55
C ILE A 75 8.64 -4.20 1.72
N GLU A 76 9.64 -4.80 2.37
CA GLU A 76 10.64 -5.63 1.68
C GLU A 76 10.00 -6.86 1.00
N ALA A 77 9.07 -7.53 1.69
CA ALA A 77 8.32 -8.65 1.10
C ALA A 77 7.51 -8.21 -0.13
N LEU A 78 6.82 -7.06 -0.07
CA LEU A 78 6.07 -6.50 -1.19
C LEU A 78 6.99 -6.08 -2.35
N ARG A 79 8.17 -5.53 -2.04
CA ARG A 79 9.19 -5.22 -3.04
C ARG A 79 9.64 -6.47 -3.80
N GLN A 80 9.83 -7.59 -3.10
CA GLN A 80 10.16 -8.88 -3.72
C GLN A 80 8.96 -9.46 -4.47
N PHE A 81 7.76 -9.34 -3.90
CA PHE A 81 6.54 -9.91 -4.43
C PHE A 81 6.20 -9.41 -5.83
N GLN A 82 6.43 -8.11 -6.13
CA GLN A 82 6.22 -7.58 -7.47
C GLN A 82 7.07 -8.28 -8.56
N PHE A 83 8.25 -8.78 -8.19
CA PHE A 83 9.09 -9.56 -9.11
C PHE A 83 8.64 -11.01 -9.21
N ARG A 84 8.13 -11.55 -8.10
CA ARG A 84 7.66 -12.94 -8.03
C ARG A 84 6.40 -13.16 -8.89
N VAL A 85 5.45 -12.23 -8.84
CA VAL A 85 4.16 -12.36 -9.55
C VAL A 85 4.11 -11.60 -10.88
N GLY A 86 5.12 -10.81 -11.19
CA GLY A 86 5.15 -9.91 -12.34
C GLY A 86 4.58 -8.53 -12.00
N ARG A 87 5.28 -7.49 -12.46
CA ARG A 87 4.93 -6.09 -12.16
C ARG A 87 3.55 -5.70 -12.69
N GLU A 88 3.13 -6.32 -13.78
CA GLU A 88 1.83 -6.14 -14.42
C GLU A 88 0.66 -6.66 -13.60
N ASN A 89 0.92 -7.53 -12.62
CA ASN A 89 -0.09 -8.12 -11.74
C ASN A 89 -0.19 -7.40 -10.37
N VAL A 90 0.56 -6.32 -10.17
CA VAL A 90 0.57 -5.57 -8.90
C VAL A 90 0.36 -4.09 -9.15
N THR A 91 -0.52 -3.48 -8.36
CA THR A 91 -0.72 -2.03 -8.32
C THR A 91 -0.45 -1.51 -6.92
N PHE A 92 0.49 -0.59 -6.79
CA PHE A 92 0.82 0.05 -5.53
C PHE A 92 0.03 1.35 -5.36
N VAL A 93 -0.83 1.35 -4.36
CA VAL A 93 -1.63 2.51 -3.95
C VAL A 93 -1.04 3.09 -2.67
N HIS A 94 -0.54 4.31 -2.72
CA HIS A 94 0.00 4.99 -1.56
C HIS A 94 -1.00 5.97 -0.99
N VAL A 95 -1.41 5.73 0.25
CA VAL A 95 -2.32 6.61 0.98
C VAL A 95 -1.51 7.60 1.81
N SER A 96 -1.79 8.89 1.66
CA SER A 96 -1.06 9.95 2.34
C SER A 96 -1.98 11.09 2.78
N LEU A 97 -1.51 11.88 3.73
CA LEU A 97 -2.20 13.06 4.22
C LEU A 97 -1.68 14.33 3.51
N VAL A 98 -2.61 15.13 3.02
CA VAL A 98 -2.37 16.50 2.53
C VAL A 98 -3.00 17.49 3.50
N PRO A 99 -2.26 17.98 4.50
CA PRO A 99 -2.79 18.92 5.49
C PRO A 99 -3.23 20.23 4.85
N VAL A 100 -4.31 20.78 5.36
CA VAL A 100 -4.79 22.12 5.04
C VAL A 100 -4.39 23.04 6.19
N MET A 101 -3.55 24.03 5.92
CA MET A 101 -2.94 24.88 6.94
C MET A 101 -3.44 26.30 6.90
N GLY A 102 -3.62 26.86 8.11
CA GLY A 102 -3.92 28.26 8.34
C GLY A 102 -5.30 28.71 7.86
N PRO A 103 -5.66 29.99 8.09
CA PRO A 103 -6.95 30.56 7.70
C PRO A 103 -7.15 30.64 6.18
N VAL A 104 -6.06 30.64 5.41
CA VAL A 104 -6.09 30.71 3.93
C VAL A 104 -6.43 29.35 3.30
N GLY A 105 -6.28 28.24 4.05
CA GLY A 105 -6.61 26.92 3.57
C GLY A 105 -5.58 26.35 2.60
N GLU A 106 -4.29 26.69 2.75
CA GLU A 106 -3.22 26.21 1.90
C GLU A 106 -2.99 24.70 2.08
N GLN A 107 -2.98 23.95 0.98
CA GLN A 107 -2.71 22.52 0.97
C GLN A 107 -1.21 22.23 0.93
N LYS A 108 -0.72 21.50 1.91
CA LYS A 108 0.72 21.20 2.05
C LYS A 108 1.06 19.83 1.45
N THR A 109 1.85 19.85 0.39
CA THR A 109 2.24 18.63 -0.34
C THR A 109 3.49 17.94 0.21
N LYS A 110 4.26 18.61 1.05
CA LYS A 110 5.54 18.09 1.56
C LYS A 110 5.43 16.77 2.31
N PRO A 111 4.44 16.52 3.18
CA PRO A 111 4.32 15.22 3.85
C PRO A 111 4.18 14.06 2.85
N THR A 112 3.34 14.22 1.82
CA THR A 112 3.17 13.22 0.75
C THR A 112 4.45 13.02 -0.05
N GLN A 113 5.11 14.12 -0.46
CA GLN A 113 6.39 14.04 -1.17
C GLN A 113 7.45 13.29 -0.37
N HIS A 114 7.53 13.53 0.95
CA HIS A 114 8.47 12.86 1.85
C HIS A 114 8.18 11.36 1.96
N SER A 115 6.93 11.01 2.19
CA SER A 115 6.49 9.62 2.32
C SER A 115 6.73 8.82 1.03
N VAL A 116 6.42 9.39 -0.13
CA VAL A 116 6.70 8.75 -1.43
C VAL A 116 8.20 8.63 -1.70
N LYS A 117 9.00 9.64 -1.33
CA LYS A 117 10.45 9.58 -1.46
C LYS A 117 11.03 8.43 -0.61
N GLU A 118 10.54 8.27 0.60
CA GLU A 118 10.95 7.18 1.50
C GLU A 118 10.57 5.81 0.91
N LEU A 119 9.33 5.64 0.46
CA LEU A 119 8.86 4.41 -0.18
C LEU A 119 9.70 4.05 -1.41
N ARG A 120 10.05 5.02 -2.23
CA ARG A 120 10.94 4.82 -3.40
C ARG A 120 12.36 4.44 -2.98
N GLY A 121 12.85 5.00 -1.88
CA GLY A 121 14.12 4.59 -1.27
C GLY A 121 14.14 3.11 -0.85
N LEU A 122 12.98 2.58 -0.50
CA LEU A 122 12.78 1.15 -0.20
C LEU A 122 12.50 0.30 -1.45
N GLY A 123 12.53 0.88 -2.65
CA GLY A 123 12.43 0.17 -3.92
C GLY A 123 11.00 -0.06 -4.44
N ILE A 124 10.02 0.65 -3.90
CA ILE A 124 8.63 0.62 -4.38
C ILE A 124 8.24 1.99 -4.92
N THR A 125 7.74 2.02 -6.15
CA THR A 125 7.16 3.24 -6.74
C THR A 125 5.64 3.09 -6.76
N PRO A 126 4.88 4.03 -6.19
CA PRO A 126 3.43 3.98 -6.24
C PRO A 126 2.92 4.23 -7.66
N ASP A 127 1.84 3.55 -8.03
CA ASP A 127 1.11 3.77 -9.28
C ASP A 127 0.00 4.80 -9.07
N ILE A 128 -0.59 4.81 -7.88
CA ILE A 128 -1.70 5.69 -7.52
C ILE A 128 -1.40 6.35 -6.17
N LEU A 129 -1.68 7.64 -6.08
CA LEU A 129 -1.68 8.38 -4.82
C LEU A 129 -3.12 8.64 -4.38
N VAL A 130 -3.48 8.20 -3.18
CA VAL A 130 -4.74 8.55 -2.54
C VAL A 130 -4.43 9.56 -1.43
N CYS A 131 -4.81 10.81 -1.69
CA CYS A 131 -4.47 11.93 -0.82
C CYS A 131 -5.67 12.31 0.04
N ARG A 132 -5.58 12.00 1.32
CA ARG A 132 -6.58 12.40 2.31
C ARG A 132 -6.38 13.86 2.70
N SER A 133 -7.46 14.63 2.75
CA SER A 133 -7.44 16.05 3.12
C SER A 133 -8.78 16.43 3.76
N THR A 134 -8.82 17.57 4.48
CA THR A 134 -10.10 18.10 5.01
C THR A 134 -10.96 18.76 3.92
N LYS A 135 -10.36 19.08 2.77
CA LYS A 135 -11.04 19.72 1.62
C LYS A 135 -10.60 19.04 0.32
N PRO A 136 -11.41 19.09 -0.74
CA PRO A 136 -11.00 18.63 -2.07
C PRO A 136 -9.67 19.28 -2.49
N MET A 137 -8.78 18.50 -3.09
CA MET A 137 -7.52 19.03 -3.61
C MET A 137 -7.76 19.89 -4.84
N THR A 138 -7.02 21.00 -4.93
CA THR A 138 -6.99 21.82 -6.14
C THR A 138 -6.24 21.11 -7.27
N ALA A 139 -6.53 21.48 -8.52
CA ALA A 139 -5.81 20.97 -9.69
C ALA A 139 -4.30 21.24 -9.57
N GLU A 140 -3.91 22.43 -9.17
CA GLU A 140 -2.51 22.81 -8.95
C GLU A 140 -1.82 21.90 -7.92
N THR A 141 -2.51 21.55 -6.82
CA THR A 141 -1.98 20.65 -5.79
C THR A 141 -1.78 19.24 -6.36
N LYS A 142 -2.72 18.75 -7.17
CA LYS A 142 -2.61 17.43 -7.84
C LYS A 142 -1.44 17.40 -8.83
N GLU A 143 -1.31 18.41 -9.69
CA GLU A 143 -0.21 18.52 -10.65
C GLU A 143 1.15 18.56 -9.95
N LYS A 144 1.24 19.34 -8.87
CA LYS A 144 2.45 19.40 -8.06
C LYS A 144 2.82 18.06 -7.45
N LEU A 145 1.86 17.33 -6.89
CA LEU A 145 2.11 15.98 -6.36
C LEU A 145 2.49 15.00 -7.47
N ALA A 146 1.79 15.02 -8.59
CA ALA A 146 2.10 14.20 -9.76
C ALA A 146 3.55 14.39 -10.21
N ALA A 147 3.98 15.62 -10.36
CA ALA A 147 5.35 15.97 -10.77
C ALA A 147 6.41 15.47 -9.77
N PHE A 148 6.22 15.72 -8.46
CA PHE A 148 7.19 15.34 -7.44
C PHE A 148 7.21 13.85 -7.11
N CYS A 149 6.08 13.19 -7.24
CA CYS A 149 5.93 11.76 -6.94
C CYS A 149 6.09 10.86 -8.17
N HIS A 150 6.22 11.46 -9.36
CA HIS A 150 6.37 10.76 -10.64
C HIS A 150 5.21 9.79 -10.94
N VAL A 151 3.99 10.26 -10.74
CA VAL A 151 2.76 9.60 -11.13
C VAL A 151 1.99 10.46 -12.13
N SER A 152 1.07 9.87 -12.88
CA SER A 152 0.16 10.67 -13.72
C SER A 152 -0.71 11.58 -12.85
N PRO A 153 -1.03 12.81 -13.27
CA PRO A 153 -2.02 13.65 -12.59
C PRO A 153 -3.36 12.95 -12.35
N ASP A 154 -3.79 12.11 -13.29
CA ASP A 154 -5.02 11.31 -13.17
C ASP A 154 -4.92 10.21 -12.11
N ALA A 155 -3.71 9.82 -11.73
CA ALA A 155 -3.46 8.85 -10.66
C ALA A 155 -3.37 9.52 -9.28
N VAL A 156 -3.55 10.83 -9.17
CA VAL A 156 -3.60 11.56 -7.89
C VAL A 156 -5.05 11.76 -7.48
N MET A 157 -5.53 10.90 -6.60
CA MET A 157 -6.90 10.90 -6.12
C MET A 157 -7.05 11.78 -4.88
N SER A 158 -8.09 12.60 -4.86
CA SER A 158 -8.46 13.40 -3.70
C SER A 158 -9.54 12.69 -2.89
N THR A 159 -9.22 12.33 -1.66
CA THR A 159 -10.19 11.79 -0.70
C THR A 159 -10.32 12.77 0.45
N HIS A 160 -11.41 13.52 0.47
CA HIS A 160 -11.62 14.54 1.50
C HIS A 160 -12.62 14.08 2.56
N ASP A 161 -12.58 14.74 3.71
CA ASP A 161 -13.48 14.44 4.82
C ASP A 161 -14.93 14.72 4.41
N VAL A 162 -15.81 13.78 4.70
CA VAL A 162 -17.23 13.84 4.39
C VAL A 162 -18.06 13.57 5.65
N PRO A 163 -19.25 14.16 5.79
CA PRO A 163 -20.09 14.00 6.99
C PRO A 163 -20.65 12.59 7.15
N ASN A 164 -20.68 11.80 6.07
CA ASN A 164 -21.16 10.42 6.09
C ASN A 164 -20.25 9.53 5.24
N ILE A 165 -19.81 8.42 5.80
CA ILE A 165 -18.89 7.48 5.14
C ILE A 165 -19.45 6.95 3.80
N CYS A 166 -20.78 6.83 3.66
CA CYS A 166 -21.39 6.40 2.41
C CYS A 166 -21.06 7.33 1.23
N LEU A 167 -20.77 8.60 1.50
CA LEU A 167 -20.37 9.55 0.45
C LEU A 167 -18.97 9.26 -0.12
N LEU A 168 -18.12 8.53 0.60
CA LEU A 168 -16.85 8.06 0.06
C LEU A 168 -17.05 6.97 -1.00
N TYR A 169 -18.06 6.12 -0.84
CA TYR A 169 -18.38 5.05 -1.79
C TYR A 169 -19.12 5.57 -3.03
N THR A 170 -19.83 6.68 -2.90
CA THR A 170 -20.60 7.29 -3.97
C THR A 170 -19.90 8.49 -4.61
N SER A 171 -18.70 8.82 -4.15
CA SER A 171 -17.88 9.85 -4.81
C SER A 171 -17.64 9.44 -6.26
N PRO A 172 -17.93 10.33 -7.22
CA PRO A 172 -17.74 10.01 -8.62
C PRO A 172 -16.27 9.62 -8.87
N SER A 173 -16.10 8.57 -9.66
CA SER A 173 -14.79 8.17 -10.15
C SER A 173 -14.11 9.35 -10.84
N PRO A 174 -12.77 9.46 -10.86
CA PRO A 174 -12.09 10.45 -11.68
C PRO A 174 -12.54 10.47 -13.14
N ARG A 175 -13.04 9.35 -13.66
CA ARG A 175 -13.62 9.26 -15.00
C ARG A 175 -14.97 9.99 -15.12
N ASP A 176 -15.73 10.08 -14.06
CA ASP A 176 -17.03 10.76 -14.05
C ASP A 176 -16.91 12.29 -13.93
N GLN A 177 -15.68 12.78 -13.66
CA GLN A 177 -15.37 14.21 -13.60
C GLN A 177 -14.86 14.78 -14.94
N LEU A 178 -14.74 13.95 -15.97
CA LEU A 178 -14.26 14.32 -17.30
C LEU A 178 -15.39 14.48 -18.33
N GLY A 179 -16.65 14.58 -17.87
CA GLY A 179 -17.82 14.85 -18.70
C GLY A 179 -18.10 16.34 -18.88
#